data_53215a7d83dc916e1a3255a9005f368a
#
_entry.id   53215a7d83dc916e1a3255a9005f368a
#
_cell.length_a   1.000
_cell.length_b   1.000
_cell.length_c   1.000
_cell.angle_alpha   90.00
_cell.angle_beta   90.00
_cell.angle_gamma   90.00
#
_symmetry.space_group_name_H-M   'P 1'
#
loop_
_entity.id
_entity.type
_entity.pdbx_description
1 polymer ?
#
loop_
_entity_poly.entity_id
_entity_poly.type
_entity_poly.pdbx_seq_one_letter_code
_entity_poly.pdbx_strand_id
1 'polypeptide(L)'
;GLNPEGIRNYYLGNPQLFIKKKTFEGVFKVFYPHLLAMSIYCLTLAHLLPFAGLRQKTGFYLGILLFTFSSIDNLSSILILYTSSGMAELKLLSFICFHLIAFYCCLVLLRASVKKGEFPALYV
;
A
#
# COMPACT_ATOMS: atom_id res chain seq x y z
N GLY A 1 13.17 -6.40 10.71
CA GLY A 1 12.00 -6.14 11.54
C GLY A 1 11.18 -4.97 11.00
N LEU A 2 9.96 -4.84 11.47
CA LEU A 2 9.06 -3.72 11.11
C LEU A 2 9.42 -2.46 11.92
N ASN A 3 10.67 -2.02 11.81
CA ASN A 3 11.16 -0.77 12.39
C ASN A 3 12.06 -0.06 11.37
N PRO A 4 12.26 1.26 11.46
CA PRO A 4 13.05 2.03 10.51
C PRO A 4 14.49 1.52 10.37
N GLU A 5 15.10 1.13 11.49
CA GLU A 5 16.46 0.59 11.48
C GLU A 5 16.55 -0.75 10.74
N GLY A 6 15.60 -1.67 10.97
CA GLY A 6 15.54 -2.93 10.25
C GLY A 6 15.32 -2.75 8.75
N ILE A 7 14.49 -1.78 8.37
CA ILE A 7 14.28 -1.41 6.97
C ILE A 7 15.58 -0.85 6.37
N ARG A 8 16.25 0.05 7.07
CA ARG A 8 17.53 0.62 6.65
C ARG A 8 18.60 -0.46 6.45
N ASN A 9 18.77 -1.34 7.44
CA ASN A 9 19.73 -2.45 7.39
C ASN A 9 19.43 -3.40 6.21
N TYR A 10 18.16 -3.64 5.90
CA TYR A 10 17.78 -4.48 4.77
C TYR A 10 18.20 -3.89 3.42
N TYR A 11 18.02 -2.58 3.19
CA TYR A 11 18.35 -1.94 1.93
C TYR A 11 19.81 -1.52 1.80
N LEU A 12 20.37 -0.90 2.87
CA LEU A 12 21.71 -0.34 2.85
C LEU A 12 22.78 -1.33 3.31
N GLY A 13 22.36 -2.47 3.89
CA GLY A 13 23.26 -3.44 4.46
C GLY A 13 23.72 -3.07 5.88
N ASN A 14 24.24 -4.06 6.59
CA ASN A 14 24.86 -3.89 7.90
C ASN A 14 26.00 -4.90 8.02
N PRO A 15 27.27 -4.45 8.02
CA PRO A 15 28.43 -5.34 8.12
C PRO A 15 28.44 -6.18 9.40
N GLN A 16 27.95 -5.62 10.52
CA GLN A 16 27.91 -6.30 11.82
C GLN A 16 26.91 -7.47 11.82
N LEU A 17 25.87 -7.39 10.99
CA LEU A 17 24.86 -8.43 10.82
C LEU A 17 25.08 -9.28 9.56
N PHE A 18 26.21 -9.13 8.88
CA PHE A 18 26.54 -9.81 7.61
C PHE A 18 25.50 -9.56 6.50
N ILE A 19 24.75 -8.45 6.56
CA ILE A 19 23.76 -8.07 5.57
C ILE A 19 24.44 -7.21 4.51
N LYS A 20 24.44 -7.70 3.25
CA LYS A 20 24.96 -6.94 2.10
C LYS A 20 23.96 -5.88 1.64
N LYS A 21 24.49 -4.70 1.25
CA LYS A 21 23.68 -3.66 0.59
C LYS A 21 22.98 -4.21 -0.65
N LYS A 22 21.69 -3.89 -0.81
CA LYS A 22 20.95 -4.26 -2.02
C LYS A 22 21.42 -3.42 -3.20
N THR A 23 21.50 -4.06 -4.36
CA THR A 23 21.72 -3.37 -5.62
C THR A 23 20.41 -2.78 -6.14
N PHE A 24 20.49 -1.75 -6.98
CA PHE A 24 19.31 -1.20 -7.66
C PHE A 24 18.53 -2.29 -8.41
N GLU A 25 19.24 -3.12 -9.17
CA GLU A 25 18.63 -4.22 -9.93
C GLU A 25 17.91 -5.22 -8.99
N GLY A 26 18.51 -5.56 -7.84
CA GLY A 26 17.90 -6.44 -6.85
C GLY A 26 16.64 -5.85 -6.23
N VAL A 27 16.62 -4.55 -5.96
CA VAL A 27 15.42 -3.85 -5.47
C VAL A 27 14.37 -3.75 -6.57
N PHE A 28 14.77 -3.42 -7.80
CA PHE A 28 13.86 -3.27 -8.93
C PHE A 28 13.15 -4.57 -9.31
N LYS A 29 13.82 -5.70 -9.23
CA LYS A 29 13.22 -7.02 -9.46
C LYS A 29 12.07 -7.34 -8.51
N VAL A 30 12.12 -6.83 -7.28
CA VAL A 30 11.04 -6.97 -6.30
C VAL A 30 10.00 -5.84 -6.45
N PHE A 31 10.46 -4.63 -6.71
CA PHE A 31 9.63 -3.44 -6.86
C PHE A 31 8.60 -3.59 -7.99
N TYR A 32 9.03 -4.02 -9.17
CA TYR A 32 8.17 -4.05 -10.35
C TYR A 32 6.93 -4.96 -10.18
N PRO A 33 7.05 -6.26 -9.82
CA PRO A 33 5.89 -7.11 -9.61
C PRO A 33 5.04 -6.64 -8.42
N HIS A 34 5.67 -6.08 -7.38
CA HIS A 34 4.96 -5.54 -6.22
C HIS A 34 4.13 -4.31 -6.59
N LEU A 35 4.68 -3.39 -7.37
CA LEU A 35 3.97 -2.23 -7.88
C LEU A 35 2.74 -2.63 -8.69
N LEU A 36 2.88 -3.62 -9.59
CA LEU A 36 1.79 -4.14 -10.40
C LEU A 36 0.69 -4.76 -9.53
N ALA A 37 1.06 -5.65 -8.60
CA ALA A 37 0.11 -6.29 -7.71
C ALA A 37 -0.65 -5.28 -6.83
N MET A 38 0.06 -4.30 -6.27
CA MET A 38 -0.54 -3.24 -5.44
C MET A 38 -1.47 -2.34 -6.25
N SER A 39 -1.11 -2.03 -7.50
CA SER A 39 -1.96 -1.23 -8.39
C SER A 39 -3.28 -1.95 -8.70
N ILE A 40 -3.22 -3.25 -9.01
CA ILE A 40 -4.41 -4.07 -9.25
C ILE A 40 -5.26 -4.15 -7.97
N TYR A 41 -4.64 -4.35 -6.82
CA TYR A 41 -5.34 -4.41 -5.53
C TYR A 41 -6.06 -3.08 -5.21
N CYS A 42 -5.37 -1.94 -5.35
CA CYS A 42 -5.96 -0.61 -5.15
C CYS A 42 -7.11 -0.35 -6.12
N LEU A 43 -6.93 -0.69 -7.40
CA LEU A 43 -7.96 -0.53 -8.42
C LEU A 43 -9.20 -1.36 -8.10
N THR A 44 -9.02 -2.62 -7.70
CA THR A 44 -10.11 -3.52 -7.33
C THR A 44 -10.88 -2.96 -6.13
N LEU A 45 -10.19 -2.55 -5.06
CA LEU A 45 -10.84 -1.95 -3.90
C LEU A 45 -11.59 -0.67 -4.27
N ALA A 46 -10.94 0.25 -4.99
CA ALA A 46 -11.55 1.51 -5.40
C ALA A 46 -12.79 1.29 -6.29
N HIS A 47 -12.76 0.27 -7.15
CA HIS A 47 -13.89 -0.07 -8.00
C HIS A 47 -15.06 -0.70 -7.23
N LEU A 48 -14.78 -1.44 -6.16
CA LEU A 48 -15.81 -2.08 -5.34
C LEU A 48 -16.45 -1.14 -4.30
N LEU A 49 -15.75 -0.08 -3.86
CA LEU A 49 -16.24 0.84 -2.83
C LEU A 49 -17.62 1.48 -3.12
N PRO A 50 -17.98 1.87 -4.36
CA PRO A 50 -19.32 2.38 -4.66
C PRO A 50 -20.43 1.39 -4.31
N PHE A 51 -20.19 0.09 -4.47
CA PHE A 51 -21.18 -0.96 -4.15
C PHE A 51 -21.37 -1.19 -2.65
N ALA A 52 -20.50 -0.61 -1.82
CA ALA A 52 -20.61 -0.67 -0.35
C ALA A 52 -21.58 0.36 0.24
N GLY A 53 -22.31 1.12 -0.59
CA GLY A 53 -23.25 2.13 -0.13
C GLY A 53 -22.59 3.39 0.45
N LEU A 54 -21.30 3.58 0.21
CA LEU A 54 -20.60 4.81 0.60
C LEU A 54 -20.99 5.97 -0.29
N ARG A 55 -20.98 7.19 0.27
CA ARG A 55 -21.09 8.40 -0.54
C ARG A 55 -19.98 8.42 -1.60
N GLN A 56 -20.31 8.75 -2.83
CA GLN A 56 -19.37 8.77 -3.96
C GLN A 56 -18.06 9.53 -3.65
N LYS A 57 -18.17 10.69 -2.99
CA LYS A 57 -17.00 11.48 -2.57
C LYS A 57 -16.09 10.70 -1.61
N THR A 58 -16.67 9.99 -0.63
CA THR A 58 -15.91 9.20 0.34
C THR A 58 -15.17 8.05 -0.36
N GLY A 59 -15.84 7.32 -1.24
CA GLY A 59 -15.20 6.25 -2.02
C GLY A 59 -14.04 6.78 -2.89
N PHE A 60 -14.24 7.93 -3.53
CA PHE A 60 -13.19 8.59 -4.32
C PHE A 60 -11.96 8.98 -3.49
N TYR A 61 -12.15 9.61 -2.33
CA TYR A 61 -11.03 9.97 -1.43
C TYR A 61 -10.30 8.74 -0.89
N LEU A 62 -11.02 7.68 -0.52
CA LEU A 62 -10.39 6.43 -0.09
C LEU A 62 -9.55 5.81 -1.21
N GLY A 63 -10.04 5.83 -2.44
CA GLY A 63 -9.28 5.38 -3.62
C GLY A 63 -7.99 6.18 -3.82
N ILE A 64 -8.07 7.53 -3.76
CA ILE A 64 -6.88 8.40 -3.86
C ILE A 64 -5.89 8.08 -2.74
N LEU A 65 -6.34 7.94 -1.50
CA LEU A 65 -5.46 7.64 -0.36
C LEU A 65 -4.76 6.28 -0.54
N LEU A 66 -5.49 5.25 -0.99
CA LEU A 66 -4.90 3.93 -1.28
C LEU A 66 -3.78 4.03 -2.32
N PHE A 67 -4.04 4.68 -3.46
CA PHE A 67 -3.02 4.85 -4.50
C PHE A 67 -1.84 5.70 -4.03
N THR A 68 -2.09 6.77 -3.28
CA THR A 68 -1.05 7.67 -2.78
C THR A 68 -0.10 6.92 -1.83
N PHE A 69 -0.63 6.26 -0.80
CA PHE A 69 0.19 5.55 0.17
C PHE A 69 0.89 4.33 -0.44
N SER A 70 0.22 3.61 -1.35
CA SER A 70 0.85 2.53 -2.12
C SER A 70 2.02 3.04 -2.97
N SER A 71 1.86 4.18 -3.63
CA SER A 71 2.91 4.79 -4.44
C SER A 71 4.09 5.25 -3.59
N ILE A 72 3.83 5.90 -2.46
CA ILE A 72 4.88 6.34 -1.53
C ILE A 72 5.65 5.15 -0.97
N ASP A 73 4.96 4.08 -0.54
CA ASP A 73 5.59 2.86 -0.03
C ASP A 73 6.49 2.21 -1.08
N ASN A 74 6.02 2.10 -2.31
CA ASN A 74 6.80 1.53 -3.40
C ASN A 74 8.01 2.39 -3.77
N LEU A 75 7.81 3.70 -4.01
CA LEU A 75 8.89 4.61 -4.40
C LEU A 75 9.96 4.75 -3.31
N SER A 76 9.57 4.77 -2.04
CA SER A 76 10.52 4.84 -0.92
C SER A 76 11.50 3.66 -0.91
N SER A 77 11.13 2.49 -1.43
CA SER A 77 12.02 1.33 -1.57
C SER A 77 13.23 1.62 -2.47
N ILE A 78 13.03 2.41 -3.52
CA ILE A 78 14.13 2.82 -4.42
C ILE A 78 14.89 4.00 -3.80
N LEU A 79 14.17 4.98 -3.23
CA LEU A 79 14.77 6.18 -2.67
C LEU A 79 15.69 5.90 -1.49
N ILE A 80 15.43 4.89 -0.68
CA ILE A 80 16.30 4.46 0.43
C ILE A 80 17.73 4.15 -0.07
N LEU A 81 17.90 3.63 -1.29
CA LEU A 81 19.22 3.31 -1.83
C LEU A 81 20.11 4.55 -2.04
N TYR A 82 19.48 5.71 -2.26
CA TYR A 82 20.16 6.97 -2.63
C TYR A 82 20.12 8.00 -1.51
N THR A 83 19.06 7.98 -0.68
CA THR A 83 18.83 8.98 0.35
C THR A 83 18.60 8.29 1.68
N SER A 84 19.62 8.29 2.55
CA SER A 84 19.60 7.50 3.80
C SER A 84 18.73 8.08 4.91
N SER A 85 18.41 9.38 4.89
CA SER A 85 17.69 10.05 5.98
C SER A 85 16.19 10.09 5.74
N GLY A 86 15.40 9.58 6.68
CA GLY A 86 13.92 9.73 6.69
C GLY A 86 13.15 8.81 5.74
N MET A 87 13.78 8.16 4.75
CA MET A 87 13.07 7.33 3.79
C MET A 87 12.57 6.00 4.37
N ALA A 88 13.29 5.45 5.37
CA ALA A 88 12.85 4.24 6.05
C ALA A 88 11.63 4.51 6.94
N GLU A 89 11.61 5.65 7.59
CA GLU A 89 10.48 6.15 8.40
C GLU A 89 9.26 6.41 7.51
N LEU A 90 9.47 7.10 6.38
CA LEU A 90 8.43 7.37 5.40
C LEU A 90 7.84 6.07 4.83
N LYS A 91 8.70 5.10 4.51
CA LYS A 91 8.26 3.78 4.05
C LYS A 91 7.40 3.08 5.09
N LEU A 92 7.86 3.06 6.34
CA LEU A 92 7.10 2.41 7.43
C LEU A 92 5.74 3.09 7.64
N LEU A 93 5.72 4.44 7.65
CA LEU A 93 4.49 5.19 7.82
C LEU A 93 3.50 4.94 6.68
N SER A 94 3.96 5.02 5.43
CA SER A 94 3.10 4.78 4.26
C SER A 94 2.57 3.34 4.22
N PHE A 95 3.39 2.36 4.59
CA PHE A 95 2.99 0.97 4.73
C PHE A 95 1.86 0.81 5.75
N ILE A 96 2.01 1.38 6.96
CA ILE A 96 0.99 1.31 8.02
C ILE A 96 -0.31 2.00 7.57
N CYS A 97 -0.21 3.23 7.05
CA CYS A 97 -1.38 3.98 6.58
C CYS A 97 -2.11 3.23 5.47
N PHE A 98 -1.39 2.69 4.49
CA PHE A 98 -1.96 1.89 3.42
C PHE A 98 -2.76 0.71 3.95
N HIS A 99 -2.17 -0.09 4.86
CA HIS A 99 -2.83 -1.28 5.39
C HIS A 99 -4.05 -0.95 6.26
N LEU A 100 -4.01 0.13 7.03
CA LEU A 100 -5.16 0.58 7.82
C LEU A 100 -6.32 1.01 6.91
N ILE A 101 -6.05 1.77 5.84
CA ILE A 101 -7.07 2.19 4.88
C ILE A 101 -7.63 0.98 4.11
N ALA A 102 -6.75 0.10 3.64
CA ALA A 102 -7.16 -1.12 2.93
C ALA A 102 -8.02 -2.03 3.82
N PHE A 103 -7.63 -2.22 5.07
CA PHE A 103 -8.42 -2.99 6.05
C PHE A 103 -9.79 -2.36 6.29
N TYR A 104 -9.85 -1.03 6.46
CA TYR A 104 -11.12 -0.31 6.58
C TYR A 104 -12.01 -0.52 5.35
N CYS A 105 -11.47 -0.40 4.14
CA CYS A 105 -12.20 -0.66 2.90
C CYS A 105 -12.76 -2.09 2.84
N CYS A 106 -11.95 -3.08 3.22
CA CYS A 106 -12.38 -4.49 3.29
C CYS A 106 -13.51 -4.68 4.30
N LEU A 107 -13.44 -4.06 5.49
CA LEU A 107 -14.51 -4.14 6.49
C LEU A 107 -15.81 -3.53 5.99
N VAL A 108 -15.75 -2.39 5.30
CA VAL A 108 -16.93 -1.73 4.73
C VAL A 108 -17.57 -2.60 3.66
N LEU A 109 -16.77 -3.18 2.76
CA LEU A 109 -17.24 -4.10 1.72
C LEU A 109 -17.85 -5.37 2.32
N LEU A 110 -17.19 -5.94 3.34
CA LEU A 110 -17.70 -7.13 4.03
C LEU A 110 -19.06 -6.87 4.70
N ARG A 111 -19.20 -5.73 5.39
CA ARG A 111 -20.47 -5.32 6.00
C ARG A 111 -21.59 -5.15 4.96
N ALA A 112 -21.28 -4.57 3.81
CA ALA A 112 -22.22 -4.41 2.72
C ALA A 112 -22.66 -5.77 2.15
N SER A 113 -21.74 -6.72 2.02
CA SER A 113 -22.01 -8.08 1.52
C SER A 113 -22.88 -8.90 2.48
N VAL A 114 -22.72 -8.72 3.80
CA VAL A 114 -23.48 -9.45 4.81
C VAL A 114 -24.90 -8.88 4.98
N LYS A 115 -25.11 -7.58 4.77
CA LYS A 115 -26.44 -6.97 4.73
C LYS A 115 -27.19 -7.42 3.47
N LYS A 116 -27.62 -8.66 3.45
CA LYS A 116 -28.43 -9.23 2.36
C LYS A 116 -29.67 -8.40 2.12
N GLY A 117 -29.79 -7.79 0.96
CA GLY A 117 -31.01 -7.22 0.43
C GLY A 117 -30.96 -5.77 -0.04
N GLU A 118 -29.88 -5.03 0.23
CA GLU A 118 -29.78 -3.64 -0.16
C GLU A 118 -28.64 -3.38 -1.18
N PHE A 119 -28.44 -4.30 -2.12
CA PHE A 119 -27.84 -3.85 -3.37
C PHE A 119 -28.95 -3.10 -4.12
N PRO A 120 -28.86 -1.78 -4.29
CA PRO A 120 -29.75 -1.10 -5.20
C PRO A 120 -29.62 -1.82 -6.54
N ALA A 121 -30.73 -2.32 -7.06
CA ALA A 121 -30.77 -2.88 -8.39
C ALA A 121 -30.04 -1.90 -9.31
N LEU A 122 -29.00 -2.37 -9.98
CA LEU A 122 -28.34 -1.60 -11.03
C LEU A 122 -29.44 -1.21 -12.00
N TYR A 123 -29.84 0.04 -11.98
CA TYR A 123 -30.67 0.59 -13.01
C TYR A 123 -29.85 0.54 -14.30
N VAL A 124 -30.23 -0.43 -15.11
CA VAL A 124 -29.88 -0.50 -16.52
C VAL A 124 -30.50 0.71 -17.23
#